data_d92fd87eadbd60b055a46a99b448666f
#
_entry.id   d92fd87eadbd60b055a46a99b448666f
#
_cell.length_a   1.000
_cell.length_b   1.000
_cell.length_c   1.000
_cell.angle_alpha   90.00
_cell.angle_beta   90.00
_cell.angle_gamma   90.00
#
_symmetry.space_group_name_H-M   'P 1'
#
loop_
_entity.id
_entity.type
_entity.pdbx_description
1 polymer ?
#
loop_
_entity_poly.entity_id
_entity_poly.type
_entity_poly.pdbx_seq_one_letter_code
_entity_poly.pdbx_strand_id
1 'polypeptide(L)'
;MSKLSRELHPLQLAVINEHSAAIDIGSMMMMVSYSDRNGVPQFLECSAYTESLDSLAQTLQQEGVTHVAMEATGIYWIVLYEILERYGMKITLINPKHFKNVDAQKTDVKDCQWLHQLHASGLLRASHIAPEIFRELKNYLHERDILQKQKSDTLNRIQRILSQMNIKFQHLISDIEGVSGMKLLHGISSGITDPQKLLLLIDTGKLKASADDLVKSLTGIYKQQFITILKNLLKAYHFFKDEMKAYETIIEQVLKKMLPEDKDGNKPLIEPKKTYTRKNQYSINLKSYLNHILGVDLTKVDGLDEISILTILAITGVDMNKWPTADHFVSWLNLSPRPKITGGKRIGHDKRFTNNPATQAFRMAAQSMWQNKGPLGHLYRRLSAQKGSKKAIKAIARKLAVIFYNMVKNKSEYDKTRLQQNTHRQEQRRIARLRKEAAKYGFKLENLIA
;
A
#
# COMPACT_ATOMS: atom_id res chain seq x y z
N MET A 1 -23.32 -12.79 -56.47
CA MET A 1 -22.74 -12.16 -55.26
C MET A 1 -22.18 -10.82 -55.62
N SER A 2 -22.91 -9.72 -55.38
CA SER A 2 -22.47 -8.37 -55.66
C SER A 2 -21.39 -7.96 -54.63
N LYS A 3 -20.19 -7.63 -55.08
CA LYS A 3 -19.15 -6.99 -54.27
C LYS A 3 -19.64 -5.60 -53.91
N LEU A 4 -20.07 -5.39 -52.67
CA LEU A 4 -20.19 -4.07 -52.07
C LEU A 4 -18.76 -3.51 -51.92
N SER A 5 -18.34 -2.61 -52.80
CA SER A 5 -17.19 -1.74 -52.57
C SER A 5 -17.61 -0.72 -51.50
N ARG A 6 -17.33 -1.04 -50.25
CA ARG A 6 -17.38 -0.05 -49.17
C ARG A 6 -16.09 0.76 -49.26
N GLU A 7 -16.17 1.99 -49.74
CA GLU A 7 -15.14 2.97 -49.52
C GLU A 7 -15.05 3.15 -47.97
N LEU A 8 -13.99 2.63 -47.41
CA LEU A 8 -13.64 2.87 -45.99
C LEU A 8 -13.09 4.31 -45.96
N HIS A 9 -13.94 5.28 -45.62
CA HIS A 9 -13.43 6.57 -45.18
C HIS A 9 -12.58 6.37 -43.93
N PRO A 10 -11.38 6.95 -43.86
CA PRO A 10 -10.60 6.90 -42.63
C PRO A 10 -11.45 7.49 -41.51
N LEU A 11 -11.69 6.68 -40.45
CA LEU A 11 -12.36 7.14 -39.24
C LEU A 11 -11.51 8.24 -38.63
N GLN A 12 -11.88 9.51 -38.89
CA GLN A 12 -11.30 10.62 -38.14
C GLN A 12 -11.87 10.56 -36.73
N LEU A 13 -11.00 10.39 -35.76
CA LEU A 13 -11.36 10.46 -34.34
C LEU A 13 -11.81 11.88 -34.02
N ALA A 14 -12.99 12.02 -33.40
CA ALA A 14 -13.46 13.31 -32.94
C ALA A 14 -12.50 13.89 -31.88
N VAL A 15 -12.19 15.17 -32.01
CA VAL A 15 -11.37 15.90 -31.03
C VAL A 15 -12.29 16.34 -29.87
N ILE A 16 -11.99 15.90 -28.67
CA ILE A 16 -12.70 16.22 -27.43
C ILE A 16 -11.90 17.22 -26.61
N ASN A 17 -10.57 17.04 -26.57
CA ASN A 17 -9.64 17.94 -25.89
C ASN A 17 -8.88 18.74 -26.95
N GLU A 18 -9.45 19.87 -27.38
CA GLU A 18 -8.89 20.71 -28.47
C GLU A 18 -7.53 21.30 -28.10
N HIS A 19 -7.39 21.80 -26.86
CA HIS A 19 -6.18 22.42 -26.33
C HIS A 19 -5.37 21.42 -25.52
N SER A 20 -4.76 20.47 -26.19
CA SER A 20 -4.09 19.36 -25.54
C SER A 20 -2.64 19.19 -25.98
N ALA A 21 -1.85 18.56 -25.11
CA ALA A 21 -0.50 18.12 -25.39
C ALA A 21 -0.30 16.68 -24.94
N ALA A 22 0.71 16.03 -25.48
CA ALA A 22 1.24 14.77 -24.99
C ALA A 22 2.75 14.85 -24.85
N ILE A 23 3.28 14.18 -23.82
CA ILE A 23 4.70 14.18 -23.52
C ILE A 23 5.16 12.74 -23.34
N ASP A 24 6.10 12.33 -24.16
CA ASP A 24 6.86 11.10 -23.97
C ASP A 24 8.09 11.41 -23.14
N ILE A 25 8.25 10.68 -22.02
CA ILE A 25 9.20 11.02 -20.96
C ILE A 25 10.42 10.13 -21.05
N GLY A 26 11.55 10.72 -21.43
CA GLY A 26 12.88 10.13 -21.28
C GLY A 26 13.58 10.61 -20.01
N SER A 27 14.73 10.01 -19.70
CA SER A 27 15.53 10.36 -18.51
C SER A 27 16.26 11.70 -18.66
N MET A 28 16.62 12.10 -19.89
CA MET A 28 17.38 13.32 -20.19
C MET A 28 16.67 14.23 -21.18
N MET A 29 15.85 13.68 -22.06
CA MET A 29 15.12 14.38 -23.10
C MET A 29 13.65 13.94 -23.07
N MET A 30 12.76 14.86 -23.37
CA MET A 30 11.32 14.63 -23.48
C MET A 30 10.85 15.07 -24.87
N MET A 31 9.98 14.27 -25.48
CA MET A 31 9.34 14.60 -26.74
C MET A 31 7.95 15.14 -26.43
N VAL A 32 7.62 16.29 -27.00
CA VAL A 32 6.34 16.99 -26.76
C VAL A 32 5.61 17.20 -28.08
N SER A 33 4.36 16.78 -28.11
CA SER A 33 3.42 17.09 -29.17
C SER A 33 2.25 17.87 -28.60
N TYR A 34 1.91 19.03 -29.18
CA TYR A 34 0.80 19.85 -28.69
C TYR A 34 0.06 20.52 -29.87
N SER A 35 -1.17 20.93 -29.65
CA SER A 35 -1.91 21.79 -30.58
C SER A 35 -1.70 23.23 -30.15
N ASP A 36 -1.24 24.08 -31.10
CA ASP A 36 -1.14 25.52 -30.89
C ASP A 36 -2.54 26.19 -30.80
N ARG A 37 -2.57 27.50 -30.59
CA ARG A 37 -3.82 28.29 -30.50
C ARG A 37 -4.73 28.15 -31.71
N ASN A 38 -4.17 27.81 -32.88
CA ASN A 38 -4.91 27.63 -34.14
C ASN A 38 -5.32 26.16 -34.37
N GLY A 39 -5.00 25.27 -33.42
CA GLY A 39 -5.24 23.84 -33.54
C GLY A 39 -4.23 23.10 -34.42
N VAL A 40 -3.12 23.73 -34.79
CA VAL A 40 -2.09 23.12 -35.62
C VAL A 40 -1.15 22.30 -34.75
N PRO A 41 -0.91 21.01 -35.09
CA PRO A 41 0.03 20.17 -34.33
C PRO A 41 1.46 20.70 -34.39
N GLN A 42 2.07 20.89 -33.26
CA GLN A 42 3.46 21.31 -33.07
C GLN A 42 4.26 20.22 -32.39
N PHE A 43 5.58 20.25 -32.61
CA PHE A 43 6.54 19.32 -32.03
C PHE A 43 7.71 20.07 -31.43
N LEU A 44 8.15 19.68 -30.25
CA LEU A 44 9.41 20.18 -29.67
C LEU A 44 10.09 19.10 -28.85
N GLU A 45 11.39 19.22 -28.73
CA GLU A 45 12.22 18.48 -27.81
C GLU A 45 12.53 19.36 -26.58
N CYS A 46 12.47 18.78 -25.40
CA CYS A 46 12.77 19.48 -24.15
C CYS A 46 13.74 18.67 -23.32
N SER A 47 14.78 19.31 -22.79
CA SER A 47 15.68 18.65 -21.84
C SER A 47 14.99 18.44 -20.48
N ALA A 48 15.44 17.43 -19.72
CA ALA A 48 14.88 17.11 -18.40
C ALA A 48 15.39 18.04 -17.26
N TYR A 49 16.12 19.12 -17.58
CA TYR A 49 16.51 20.10 -16.57
C TYR A 49 15.33 20.97 -16.15
N THR A 50 15.26 21.30 -14.86
CA THR A 50 14.14 22.04 -14.27
C THR A 50 13.79 23.32 -14.99
N GLU A 51 14.80 24.12 -15.40
CA GLU A 51 14.62 25.36 -16.16
C GLU A 51 13.93 25.10 -17.50
N SER A 52 14.33 24.05 -18.23
CA SER A 52 13.74 23.66 -19.50
C SER A 52 12.31 23.16 -19.33
N LEU A 53 12.02 22.40 -18.26
CA LEU A 53 10.66 21.93 -17.95
C LEU A 53 9.73 23.09 -17.58
N ASP A 54 10.24 24.09 -16.87
CA ASP A 54 9.48 25.31 -16.51
C ASP A 54 9.20 26.14 -17.75
N SER A 55 10.20 26.33 -18.63
CA SER A 55 10.05 26.99 -19.94
C SER A 55 9.04 26.24 -20.82
N LEU A 56 9.05 24.90 -20.82
CA LEU A 56 8.06 24.11 -21.52
C LEU A 56 6.64 24.40 -21.00
N ALA A 57 6.46 24.41 -19.69
CA ALA A 57 5.16 24.69 -19.08
C ALA A 57 4.64 26.09 -19.43
N GLN A 58 5.52 27.10 -19.45
CA GLN A 58 5.20 28.46 -19.90
C GLN A 58 4.79 28.47 -21.36
N THR A 59 5.54 27.81 -22.24
CA THR A 59 5.23 27.71 -23.68
C THR A 59 3.84 27.07 -23.89
N LEU A 60 3.58 25.94 -23.25
CA LEU A 60 2.29 25.26 -23.36
C LEU A 60 1.14 26.13 -22.85
N GLN A 61 1.35 26.88 -21.76
CA GLN A 61 0.34 27.81 -21.24
C GLN A 61 0.09 28.97 -22.20
N GLN A 62 1.15 29.55 -22.78
CA GLN A 62 1.05 30.61 -23.82
C GLN A 62 0.31 30.13 -25.05
N GLU A 63 0.50 28.89 -25.46
CA GLU A 63 -0.22 28.27 -26.58
C GLU A 63 -1.66 27.85 -26.23
N GLY A 64 -2.11 28.09 -25.00
CA GLY A 64 -3.47 27.81 -24.54
C GLY A 64 -3.72 26.36 -24.18
N VAL A 65 -2.68 25.52 -24.05
CA VAL A 65 -2.82 24.12 -23.65
C VAL A 65 -3.37 24.02 -22.22
N THR A 66 -4.45 23.27 -22.06
CA THR A 66 -5.13 23.05 -20.79
C THR A 66 -5.05 21.59 -20.30
N HIS A 67 -4.84 20.65 -21.21
CA HIS A 67 -4.83 19.23 -20.93
C HIS A 67 -3.54 18.59 -21.44
N VAL A 68 -2.81 17.88 -20.57
CA VAL A 68 -1.55 17.22 -20.92
C VAL A 68 -1.61 15.74 -20.60
N ALA A 69 -1.31 14.88 -21.57
CA ALA A 69 -1.09 13.46 -21.35
C ALA A 69 0.41 13.17 -21.20
N MET A 70 0.77 12.27 -20.29
CA MET A 70 2.15 11.81 -20.14
C MET A 70 2.21 10.34 -19.73
N GLU A 71 3.26 9.65 -20.16
CA GLU A 71 3.50 8.26 -19.77
C GLU A 71 4.18 8.16 -18.39
N ALA A 72 3.71 7.25 -17.54
CA ALA A 72 4.29 6.98 -16.22
C ALA A 72 5.57 6.13 -16.33
N THR A 73 6.65 6.67 -16.92
CA THR A 73 7.93 6.00 -17.08
C THR A 73 8.80 6.23 -15.86
N GLY A 74 9.05 5.17 -15.08
CA GLY A 74 9.88 5.23 -13.87
C GLY A 74 9.42 6.29 -12.88
N ILE A 75 10.34 7.16 -12.45
CA ILE A 75 10.11 8.29 -11.54
C ILE A 75 10.17 9.65 -12.28
N TYR A 76 10.57 9.66 -13.56
CA TYR A 76 10.90 10.87 -14.30
C TYR A 76 9.71 11.79 -14.55
N TRP A 77 8.48 11.24 -14.51
CA TRP A 77 7.24 11.98 -14.68
C TRP A 77 6.91 12.91 -13.50
N ILE A 78 7.47 12.65 -12.29
CA ILE A 78 7.04 13.32 -11.04
C ILE A 78 7.30 14.83 -11.10
N VAL A 79 8.53 15.23 -11.44
CA VAL A 79 8.93 16.64 -11.49
C VAL A 79 8.12 17.40 -12.54
N LEU A 80 7.99 16.83 -13.73
CA LEU A 80 7.19 17.45 -14.78
C LEU A 80 5.70 17.56 -14.40
N TYR A 81 5.15 16.53 -13.76
CA TYR A 81 3.78 16.54 -13.23
C TYR A 81 3.57 17.74 -12.28
N GLU A 82 4.47 17.92 -11.31
CA GLU A 82 4.37 18.99 -10.32
C GLU A 82 4.54 20.38 -10.94
N ILE A 83 5.39 20.51 -11.95
CA ILE A 83 5.55 21.76 -12.70
C ILE A 83 4.26 22.08 -13.45
N LEU A 84 3.73 21.17 -14.26
CA LEU A 84 2.51 21.38 -15.05
C LEU A 84 1.27 21.62 -14.15
N GLU A 85 1.20 20.93 -12.99
CA GLU A 85 0.14 21.14 -11.99
C GLU A 85 0.16 22.58 -11.44
N ARG A 86 1.35 23.15 -11.18
CA ARG A 86 1.51 24.56 -10.75
C ARG A 86 1.05 25.57 -11.80
N TYR A 87 1.19 25.26 -13.09
CA TYR A 87 0.68 26.08 -14.19
C TYR A 87 -0.83 25.86 -14.48
N GLY A 88 -1.52 25.09 -13.64
CA GLY A 88 -2.97 24.87 -13.71
C GLY A 88 -3.43 23.90 -14.81
N MET A 89 -2.52 23.14 -15.40
CA MET A 89 -2.85 22.17 -16.44
C MET A 89 -3.46 20.90 -15.85
N LYS A 90 -4.43 20.35 -16.54
CA LYS A 90 -5.04 19.06 -16.19
C LYS A 90 -4.24 17.90 -16.78
N ILE A 91 -3.63 17.11 -15.92
CA ILE A 91 -2.68 16.08 -16.34
C ILE A 91 -3.33 14.71 -16.36
N THR A 92 -3.17 14.00 -17.48
CA THR A 92 -3.59 12.61 -17.69
C THR A 92 -2.36 11.72 -17.69
N LEU A 93 -1.96 11.22 -16.50
CA LEU A 93 -0.88 10.24 -16.41
C LEU A 93 -1.39 8.88 -16.84
N ILE A 94 -0.73 8.23 -17.80
CA ILE A 94 -1.13 6.93 -18.33
C ILE A 94 -0.14 5.83 -17.99
N ASN A 95 -0.65 4.60 -17.88
CA ASN A 95 0.22 3.44 -17.70
C ASN A 95 0.65 2.92 -19.08
N PRO A 96 1.97 2.76 -19.33
CA PRO A 96 2.52 2.28 -20.61
C PRO A 96 1.89 0.98 -21.12
N LYS A 97 1.47 0.11 -20.23
CA LYS A 97 0.85 -1.18 -20.59
C LYS A 97 -0.51 -1.08 -21.28
N HIS A 98 -1.18 0.07 -21.17
CA HIS A 98 -2.46 0.29 -21.84
C HIS A 98 -2.30 0.82 -23.28
N PHE A 99 -1.11 1.29 -23.62
CA PHE A 99 -0.80 1.97 -24.84
C PHE A 99 -0.06 1.08 -25.88
N LYS A 100 0.74 0.10 -25.42
CA LYS A 100 1.71 -0.66 -26.23
C LYS A 100 1.15 -1.79 -27.12
N ASN A 101 -0.13 -1.78 -27.46
CA ASN A 101 -0.74 -2.86 -28.26
C ASN A 101 -0.87 -2.55 -29.79
N VAL A 102 -0.14 -1.57 -30.29
CA VAL A 102 -0.14 -1.25 -31.74
C VAL A 102 1.26 -1.52 -32.27
N ASP A 103 1.39 -2.58 -33.09
CA ASP A 103 2.61 -2.90 -33.83
C ASP A 103 2.81 -1.88 -34.96
N ALA A 104 3.54 -0.79 -34.69
CA ALA A 104 4.03 0.14 -35.69
C ALA A 104 5.53 0.35 -35.50
N GLN A 105 6.25 0.75 -36.56
CA GLN A 105 7.65 1.14 -36.47
C GLN A 105 7.81 2.21 -35.39
N LYS A 106 8.47 1.85 -34.28
CA LYS A 106 8.64 2.70 -33.10
C LYS A 106 9.66 3.79 -33.37
N THR A 107 9.21 5.02 -33.30
CA THR A 107 10.06 6.21 -33.11
C THR A 107 9.39 7.05 -32.03
N ASP A 108 10.17 7.66 -31.13
CA ASP A 108 9.68 8.48 -30.04
C ASP A 108 8.73 9.58 -30.51
N VAL A 109 8.98 10.15 -31.70
CA VAL A 109 8.11 11.14 -32.35
C VAL A 109 6.74 10.56 -32.68
N LYS A 110 6.67 9.38 -33.31
CA LYS A 110 5.40 8.72 -33.66
C LYS A 110 4.64 8.28 -32.42
N ASP A 111 5.34 7.80 -31.41
CA ASP A 111 4.75 7.38 -30.13
C ASP A 111 4.12 8.59 -29.42
N CYS A 112 4.81 9.74 -29.41
CA CYS A 112 4.30 10.99 -28.84
C CYS A 112 3.09 11.55 -29.63
N GLN A 113 3.14 11.54 -30.96
CA GLN A 113 2.01 11.94 -31.83
C GLN A 113 0.78 11.07 -31.59
N TRP A 114 0.98 9.76 -31.53
CA TRP A 114 -0.11 8.82 -31.28
C TRP A 114 -0.72 9.01 -29.90
N LEU A 115 0.12 9.24 -28.90
CA LEU A 115 -0.33 9.58 -27.54
C LEU A 115 -1.17 10.86 -27.53
N HIS A 116 -0.72 11.90 -28.26
CA HIS A 116 -1.45 13.17 -28.40
C HIS A 116 -2.81 12.96 -29.08
N GLN A 117 -2.85 12.22 -30.19
CA GLN A 117 -4.09 11.93 -30.91
C GLN A 117 -5.11 11.18 -30.05
N LEU A 118 -4.67 10.17 -29.27
CA LEU A 118 -5.54 9.45 -28.35
C LEU A 118 -6.02 10.35 -27.21
N HIS A 119 -5.15 11.25 -26.72
CA HIS A 119 -5.52 12.22 -25.69
C HIS A 119 -6.53 13.24 -26.19
N ALA A 120 -6.28 13.83 -27.34
CA ALA A 120 -7.19 14.76 -27.99
C ALA A 120 -8.57 14.14 -28.23
N SER A 121 -8.62 12.86 -28.56
CA SER A 121 -9.88 12.11 -28.75
C SER A 121 -10.53 11.59 -27.47
N GLY A 122 -9.98 11.89 -26.27
CA GLY A 122 -10.53 11.45 -24.99
C GLY A 122 -10.49 9.95 -24.74
N LEU A 123 -9.67 9.19 -25.46
CA LEU A 123 -9.60 7.72 -25.38
C LEU A 123 -8.68 7.21 -24.26
N LEU A 124 -7.89 8.10 -23.64
CA LEU A 124 -6.96 7.73 -22.58
C LEU A 124 -7.64 7.65 -21.20
N ARG A 125 -7.25 6.65 -20.43
CA ARG A 125 -7.68 6.51 -19.03
C ARG A 125 -6.59 6.98 -18.09
N ALA A 126 -6.87 8.03 -17.33
CA ALA A 126 -5.95 8.54 -16.33
C ALA A 126 -5.67 7.53 -15.22
N SER A 127 -4.41 7.45 -14.82
CA SER A 127 -4.01 6.84 -13.55
C SER A 127 -4.44 7.75 -12.40
N HIS A 128 -4.87 7.15 -11.28
CA HIS A 128 -5.17 7.94 -10.08
C HIS A 128 -3.87 8.43 -9.43
N ILE A 129 -3.76 9.73 -9.25
CA ILE A 129 -2.70 10.39 -8.47
C ILE A 129 -3.36 11.08 -7.29
N ALA A 130 -2.84 10.80 -6.09
CA ALA A 130 -3.29 11.49 -4.88
C ALA A 130 -2.80 12.95 -4.87
N PRO A 131 -3.51 13.90 -4.24
CA PRO A 131 -3.04 15.25 -4.01
C PRO A 131 -1.66 15.29 -3.36
N GLU A 132 -0.93 16.41 -3.54
CA GLU A 132 0.47 16.57 -3.13
C GLU A 132 0.74 16.14 -1.68
N ILE A 133 -0.07 16.57 -0.72
CA ILE A 133 0.11 16.23 0.69
C ILE A 133 0.07 14.72 0.96
N PHE A 134 -0.69 13.95 0.19
CA PHE A 134 -0.72 12.48 0.29
C PHE A 134 0.48 11.85 -0.41
N ARG A 135 1.00 12.49 -1.48
CA ARG A 135 2.25 12.07 -2.12
C ARG A 135 3.43 12.27 -1.17
N GLU A 136 3.48 13.42 -0.49
CA GLU A 136 4.45 13.72 0.57
C GLU A 136 4.39 12.66 1.67
N LEU A 137 3.20 12.40 2.23
CA LEU A 137 2.99 11.37 3.24
C LEU A 137 3.45 9.98 2.77
N LYS A 138 3.11 9.60 1.55
CA LYS A 138 3.53 8.31 0.95
C LYS A 138 5.04 8.16 0.90
N ASN A 139 5.78 9.22 0.55
CA ASN A 139 7.22 9.18 0.46
C ASN A 139 7.85 8.95 1.85
N TYR A 140 7.41 9.67 2.89
CA TYR A 140 7.90 9.47 4.25
C TYR A 140 7.54 8.09 4.82
N LEU A 141 6.36 7.56 4.52
CA LEU A 141 5.98 6.20 4.91
C LEU A 141 6.90 5.17 4.25
N HIS A 142 7.24 5.36 2.97
CA HIS A 142 8.13 4.47 2.25
C HIS A 142 9.54 4.44 2.85
N GLU A 143 10.12 5.60 3.14
CA GLU A 143 11.45 5.70 3.77
C GLU A 143 11.46 5.08 5.17
N ARG A 144 10.44 5.34 5.97
CA ARG A 144 10.31 4.69 7.29
C ARG A 144 10.23 3.16 7.19
N ASP A 145 9.52 2.63 6.20
CA ASP A 145 9.41 1.19 5.97
C ASP A 145 10.76 0.57 5.53
N ILE A 146 11.53 1.29 4.71
CA ILE A 146 12.90 0.90 4.35
C ILE A 146 13.78 0.82 5.60
N LEU A 147 13.75 1.84 6.45
CA LEU A 147 14.52 1.87 7.70
C LEU A 147 14.10 0.74 8.65
N GLN A 148 12.80 0.46 8.77
CA GLN A 148 12.29 -0.66 9.55
C GLN A 148 12.83 -2.01 9.04
N LYS A 149 12.90 -2.19 7.73
CA LYS A 149 13.48 -3.38 7.12
C LYS A 149 14.97 -3.49 7.42
N GLN A 150 15.72 -2.41 7.25
CA GLN A 150 17.16 -2.35 7.54
C GLN A 150 17.45 -2.65 9.01
N LYS A 151 16.64 -2.10 9.94
CA LYS A 151 16.70 -2.41 11.37
C LYS A 151 16.49 -3.91 11.62
N SER A 152 15.48 -4.51 10.99
CA SER A 152 15.17 -5.94 11.14
C SER A 152 16.27 -6.84 10.57
N ASP A 153 16.81 -6.49 9.41
CA ASP A 153 17.93 -7.21 8.78
C ASP A 153 19.20 -7.12 9.64
N THR A 154 19.43 -5.95 10.26
CA THR A 154 20.54 -5.77 11.20
C THR A 154 20.38 -6.64 12.45
N LEU A 155 19.16 -6.73 12.99
CA LEU A 155 18.86 -7.60 14.12
C LEU A 155 19.09 -9.08 13.78
N ASN A 156 18.71 -9.53 12.60
CA ASN A 156 18.97 -10.88 12.12
C ASN A 156 20.48 -11.16 12.01
N ARG A 157 21.27 -10.15 11.62
CA ARG A 157 22.74 -10.25 11.60
C ARG A 157 23.32 -10.34 12.99
N ILE A 158 22.80 -9.59 13.98
CA ILE A 158 23.16 -9.68 15.40
C ILE A 158 22.92 -11.10 15.89
N GLN A 159 21.74 -11.67 15.66
CA GLN A 159 21.42 -13.05 16.08
C GLN A 159 22.36 -14.08 15.42
N ARG A 160 22.79 -13.86 14.19
CA ARG A 160 23.76 -14.72 13.51
C ARG A 160 25.13 -14.67 14.22
N ILE A 161 25.60 -13.46 14.60
CA ILE A 161 26.88 -13.31 15.33
C ILE A 161 26.80 -14.00 16.69
N LEU A 162 25.70 -13.85 17.44
CA LEU A 162 25.49 -14.58 18.70
C LEU A 162 25.57 -16.10 18.48
N SER A 163 24.96 -16.60 17.43
CA SER A 163 25.02 -18.02 17.09
C SER A 163 26.45 -18.51 16.75
N GLN A 164 27.27 -17.68 16.07
CA GLN A 164 28.67 -17.97 15.80
C GLN A 164 29.55 -17.97 17.07
N MET A 165 29.14 -17.20 18.07
CA MET A 165 29.75 -17.21 19.39
C MET A 165 29.23 -18.35 20.28
N ASN A 166 28.29 -19.16 19.82
CA ASN A 166 27.51 -20.16 20.57
C ASN A 166 26.76 -19.56 21.76
N ILE A 167 26.33 -18.31 21.69
CA ILE A 167 25.52 -17.61 22.66
C ILE A 167 24.05 -17.79 22.27
N LYS A 168 23.18 -18.20 23.22
CA LYS A 168 21.80 -18.64 22.95
C LYS A 168 20.74 -17.99 23.84
N PHE A 169 21.06 -16.95 24.59
CA PHE A 169 20.12 -16.29 25.52
C PHE A 169 18.87 -15.76 24.81
N GLN A 170 18.94 -15.44 23.48
CA GLN A 170 17.80 -14.99 22.69
C GLN A 170 16.66 -16.01 22.62
N HIS A 171 16.91 -17.29 22.94
CA HIS A 171 15.88 -18.32 23.03
C HIS A 171 15.19 -18.39 24.40
N LEU A 172 15.80 -17.76 25.41
CA LEU A 172 15.33 -17.77 26.80
C LEU A 172 14.61 -16.47 27.19
N ILE A 173 14.73 -15.44 26.40
CA ILE A 173 14.04 -14.16 26.59
C ILE A 173 12.91 -13.99 25.55
N SER A 174 11.88 -13.23 25.91
CA SER A 174 10.71 -13.02 25.04
C SER A 174 11.02 -12.14 23.81
N ASP A 175 11.93 -11.19 23.95
CA ASP A 175 12.33 -10.27 22.87
C ASP A 175 13.77 -9.80 23.07
N ILE A 176 14.59 -10.00 22.04
CA ILE A 176 15.99 -9.56 22.02
C ILE A 176 16.11 -8.02 21.94
N GLU A 177 15.12 -7.35 21.38
CA GLU A 177 15.01 -5.88 21.34
C GLU A 177 14.49 -5.30 22.68
N GLY A 178 14.04 -6.14 23.60
CA GLY A 178 13.58 -5.75 24.93
C GLY A 178 14.73 -5.28 25.85
N VAL A 179 14.36 -4.74 27.02
CA VAL A 179 15.32 -4.14 27.97
C VAL A 179 16.43 -5.12 28.34
N SER A 180 16.08 -6.36 28.72
CA SER A 180 17.08 -7.40 29.13
C SER A 180 17.95 -7.80 27.94
N GLY A 181 17.36 -8.02 26.75
CA GLY A 181 18.13 -8.40 25.55
C GLY A 181 19.14 -7.32 25.16
N MET A 182 18.71 -6.06 25.12
CA MET A 182 19.61 -4.95 24.77
C MET A 182 20.70 -4.72 25.82
N LYS A 183 20.43 -4.88 27.12
CA LYS A 183 21.46 -4.80 28.17
C LYS A 183 22.52 -5.87 27.99
N LEU A 184 22.13 -7.12 27.71
CA LEU A 184 23.06 -8.20 27.44
C LEU A 184 23.90 -7.94 26.16
N LEU A 185 23.28 -7.50 25.08
CA LEU A 185 23.97 -7.15 23.85
C LEU A 185 25.00 -6.04 24.06
N HIS A 186 24.64 -4.99 24.79
CA HIS A 186 25.56 -3.91 25.14
C HIS A 186 26.70 -4.38 26.05
N GLY A 187 26.40 -5.21 27.05
CA GLY A 187 27.41 -5.81 27.92
C GLY A 187 28.45 -6.63 27.15
N ILE A 188 27.96 -7.50 26.23
CA ILE A 188 28.85 -8.30 25.38
C ILE A 188 29.67 -7.39 24.43
N SER A 189 29.04 -6.39 23.82
CA SER A 189 29.74 -5.48 22.89
C SER A 189 30.75 -4.57 23.57
N SER A 190 30.64 -4.34 24.87
CA SER A 190 31.62 -3.63 25.71
C SER A 190 32.76 -4.51 26.24
N GLY A 191 32.73 -5.82 25.92
CA GLY A 191 33.81 -6.76 26.27
C GLY A 191 33.55 -7.56 27.53
N ILE A 192 32.34 -7.53 28.12
CA ILE A 192 31.99 -8.40 29.23
C ILE A 192 31.75 -9.81 28.70
N THR A 193 32.63 -10.76 29.09
CA THR A 193 32.60 -12.15 28.62
C THR A 193 32.20 -13.12 29.72
N ASP A 194 32.19 -12.68 30.98
CA ASP A 194 31.78 -13.45 32.12
C ASP A 194 30.27 -13.53 32.24
N PRO A 195 29.64 -14.73 32.09
CA PRO A 195 28.21 -14.91 32.19
C PRO A 195 27.58 -14.38 33.48
N GLN A 196 28.29 -14.53 34.63
CA GLN A 196 27.78 -14.04 35.91
C GLN A 196 27.69 -12.51 35.94
N LYS A 197 28.71 -11.82 35.41
CA LYS A 197 28.69 -10.35 35.27
C LYS A 197 27.63 -9.87 34.31
N LEU A 198 27.37 -10.61 33.24
CA LEU A 198 26.29 -10.28 32.28
C LEU A 198 24.92 -10.41 32.94
N LEU A 199 24.69 -11.40 33.79
CA LEU A 199 23.42 -11.56 34.51
C LEU A 199 23.13 -10.39 35.44
N LEU A 200 24.14 -9.77 36.05
CA LEU A 200 23.98 -8.61 36.94
C LEU A 200 23.39 -7.38 36.18
N LEU A 201 23.47 -7.36 34.87
CA LEU A 201 22.92 -6.27 34.06
C LEU A 201 21.40 -6.33 33.92
N ILE A 202 20.80 -7.49 34.20
CA ILE A 202 19.37 -7.73 33.92
C ILE A 202 18.63 -8.16 35.20
N ASP A 203 17.33 -7.94 35.19
CA ASP A 203 16.45 -8.43 36.29
C ASP A 203 15.97 -9.85 35.93
N THR A 204 16.62 -10.84 36.48
CA THR A 204 16.32 -12.26 36.25
C THR A 204 14.95 -12.68 36.82
N GLY A 205 14.47 -12.01 37.88
CA GLY A 205 13.17 -12.29 38.49
C GLY A 205 11.97 -12.04 37.55
N LYS A 206 12.17 -11.28 36.47
CA LYS A 206 11.15 -11.04 35.43
C LYS A 206 11.21 -12.04 34.28
N LEU A 207 12.18 -12.95 34.28
CA LEU A 207 12.35 -13.92 33.20
C LEU A 207 11.77 -15.27 33.61
N LYS A 208 11.29 -16.02 32.60
CA LYS A 208 10.78 -17.39 32.84
C LYS A 208 11.90 -18.43 32.96
N ALA A 209 13.08 -18.14 32.43
CA ALA A 209 14.24 -19.01 32.45
C ALA A 209 14.96 -18.95 33.81
N SER A 210 15.55 -20.07 34.27
CA SER A 210 16.35 -20.11 35.46
C SER A 210 17.67 -19.34 35.28
N ALA A 211 18.26 -18.87 36.39
CA ALA A 211 19.58 -18.23 36.36
C ALA A 211 20.65 -19.15 35.79
N ASP A 212 20.61 -20.45 36.11
CA ASP A 212 21.55 -21.45 35.60
C ASP A 212 21.44 -21.64 34.09
N ASP A 213 20.22 -21.67 33.54
CA ASP A 213 20.02 -21.77 32.10
C ASP A 213 20.51 -20.51 31.37
N LEU A 214 20.32 -19.35 31.99
CA LEU A 214 20.84 -18.09 31.46
C LEU A 214 22.37 -18.08 31.44
N VAL A 215 23.03 -18.52 32.52
CA VAL A 215 24.51 -18.68 32.59
C VAL A 215 24.99 -19.60 31.48
N LYS A 216 24.39 -20.80 31.35
CA LYS A 216 24.72 -21.74 30.28
C LYS A 216 24.53 -21.14 28.89
N SER A 217 23.47 -20.36 28.68
CA SER A 217 23.16 -19.73 27.41
C SER A 217 24.10 -18.57 27.01
N LEU A 218 24.72 -17.96 28.02
CA LEU A 218 25.73 -16.90 27.89
C LEU A 218 27.16 -17.46 27.86
N THR A 219 27.36 -18.71 28.18
CA THR A 219 28.66 -19.36 28.05
C THR A 219 28.96 -19.66 26.60
N GLY A 220 29.92 -18.94 26.00
CA GLY A 220 30.20 -19.01 24.57
C GLY A 220 31.65 -18.70 24.24
N ILE A 221 31.96 -18.53 22.98
CA ILE A 221 33.31 -18.24 22.46
C ILE A 221 33.39 -16.76 22.03
N TYR A 222 33.94 -15.94 22.89
CA TYR A 222 34.02 -14.49 22.77
C TYR A 222 35.27 -14.05 21.99
N LYS A 223 35.32 -14.35 20.66
CA LYS A 223 36.42 -13.86 19.81
C LYS A 223 36.30 -12.38 19.57
N GLN A 224 37.40 -11.65 19.64
CA GLN A 224 37.43 -10.19 19.48
C GLN A 224 36.78 -9.71 18.18
N GLN A 225 36.96 -10.45 17.08
CA GLN A 225 36.31 -10.13 15.80
C GLN A 225 34.77 -10.09 15.89
N PHE A 226 34.16 -11.04 16.63
CA PHE A 226 32.70 -11.08 16.77
C PHE A 226 32.18 -9.96 17.68
N ILE A 227 32.92 -9.64 18.75
CA ILE A 227 32.61 -8.51 19.63
C ILE A 227 32.64 -7.20 18.83
N THR A 228 33.67 -7.01 17.99
CA THR A 228 33.81 -5.82 17.15
C THR A 228 32.66 -5.73 16.15
N ILE A 229 32.30 -6.84 15.46
CA ILE A 229 31.17 -6.89 14.53
C ILE A 229 29.85 -6.60 15.28
N LEU A 230 29.62 -7.21 16.43
CA LEU A 230 28.43 -6.97 17.24
C LEU A 230 28.30 -5.50 17.63
N LYS A 231 29.39 -4.88 18.10
CA LYS A 231 29.43 -3.44 18.44
C LYS A 231 29.01 -2.56 17.27
N ASN A 232 29.49 -2.84 16.05
CA ASN A 232 29.16 -2.07 14.85
C ASN A 232 27.71 -2.31 14.40
N LEU A 233 27.21 -3.54 14.51
CA LEU A 233 25.81 -3.86 14.23
C LEU A 233 24.84 -3.18 15.20
N LEU A 234 25.19 -3.09 16.49
CA LEU A 234 24.40 -2.38 17.48
C LEU A 234 24.32 -0.86 17.18
N LYS A 235 25.43 -0.25 16.77
CA LYS A 235 25.43 1.14 16.32
C LYS A 235 24.47 1.34 15.12
N ALA A 236 24.56 0.48 14.10
CA ALA A 236 23.67 0.54 12.95
C ALA A 236 22.18 0.33 13.35
N TYR A 237 21.93 -0.63 14.25
CA TYR A 237 20.58 -0.86 14.77
C TYR A 237 20.00 0.38 15.47
N HIS A 238 20.76 1.05 16.32
CA HIS A 238 20.32 2.27 17.01
C HIS A 238 20.12 3.40 16.01
N PHE A 239 21.02 3.59 15.05
CA PHE A 239 20.89 4.57 13.99
C PHE A 239 19.56 4.39 13.24
N PHE A 240 19.25 3.20 12.72
CA PHE A 240 17.98 2.96 12.02
C PHE A 240 16.75 3.18 12.92
N LYS A 241 16.84 2.83 14.20
CA LYS A 241 15.77 3.04 15.16
C LYS A 241 15.50 4.54 15.42
N ASP A 242 16.54 5.34 15.51
CA ASP A 242 16.43 6.78 15.79
C ASP A 242 15.97 7.53 14.53
N GLU A 243 16.47 7.16 13.34
CA GLU A 243 15.96 7.69 12.06
C GLU A 243 14.48 7.37 11.85
N MET A 244 14.03 6.15 12.19
CA MET A 244 12.60 5.83 12.14
C MET A 244 11.75 6.78 13.00
N LYS A 245 12.24 7.15 14.21
CA LYS A 245 11.53 8.11 15.07
C LYS A 245 11.52 9.52 14.48
N ALA A 246 12.62 9.94 13.85
CA ALA A 246 12.69 11.21 13.14
C ALA A 246 11.62 11.29 12.04
N TYR A 247 11.50 10.24 11.20
CA TYR A 247 10.44 10.16 10.20
C TYR A 247 9.04 10.14 10.82
N GLU A 248 8.83 9.46 11.96
CA GLU A 248 7.54 9.49 12.65
C GLU A 248 7.15 10.90 13.09
N THR A 249 8.11 11.73 13.50
CA THR A 249 7.87 13.15 13.83
C THR A 249 7.48 13.96 12.59
N ILE A 250 8.14 13.74 11.45
CA ILE A 250 7.80 14.39 10.18
C ILE A 250 6.41 13.95 9.71
N ILE A 251 6.11 12.64 9.76
CA ILE A 251 4.79 12.09 9.42
C ILE A 251 3.71 12.73 10.30
N GLU A 252 3.97 12.92 11.59
CA GLU A 252 3.02 13.59 12.48
C GLU A 252 2.76 15.05 12.06
N GLN A 253 3.80 15.77 11.63
CA GLN A 253 3.63 17.14 11.12
C GLN A 253 2.75 17.19 9.86
N VAL A 254 2.95 16.24 8.93
CA VAL A 254 2.09 16.11 7.74
C VAL A 254 0.65 15.79 8.13
N LEU A 255 0.43 14.84 9.05
CA LEU A 255 -0.90 14.50 9.53
C LEU A 255 -1.59 15.68 10.23
N LYS A 256 -0.85 16.52 10.97
CA LYS A 256 -1.36 17.78 11.56
C LYS A 256 -1.84 18.77 10.48
N LYS A 257 -1.12 18.88 9.36
CA LYS A 257 -1.56 19.73 8.22
C LYS A 257 -2.88 19.21 7.62
N MET A 258 -3.09 17.89 7.63
CA MET A 258 -4.27 17.23 7.04
C MET A 258 -5.52 17.25 7.94
N LEU A 259 -5.41 17.65 9.21
CA LEU A 259 -6.55 17.74 10.11
C LEU A 259 -7.57 18.75 9.58
N PRO A 260 -8.86 18.43 9.58
CA PRO A 260 -9.91 19.37 9.23
C PRO A 260 -9.97 20.49 10.28
N GLU A 261 -10.26 21.69 9.83
CA GLU A 261 -10.53 22.84 10.69
C GLU A 261 -12.03 22.90 11.03
N ASP A 262 -12.34 23.35 12.24
CA ASP A 262 -13.72 23.67 12.63
C ASP A 262 -14.18 24.99 12.00
N LYS A 263 -15.42 25.44 12.34
CA LYS A 263 -15.97 26.69 11.80
C LYS A 263 -15.18 27.94 12.21
N ASP A 264 -14.42 27.86 13.27
CA ASP A 264 -13.59 28.93 13.83
C ASP A 264 -12.12 28.83 13.39
N GLY A 265 -11.79 27.92 12.50
CA GLY A 265 -10.44 27.72 11.97
C GLY A 265 -9.51 26.91 12.88
N ASN A 266 -10.05 26.32 13.97
CA ASN A 266 -9.24 25.54 14.90
C ASN A 266 -9.14 24.08 14.46
N LYS A 267 -7.99 23.47 14.67
CA LYS A 267 -7.77 22.04 14.44
C LYS A 267 -8.01 21.24 15.73
N PRO A 268 -8.52 20.00 15.61
CA PRO A 268 -8.76 19.16 16.77
C PRO A 268 -7.45 18.88 17.52
N LEU A 269 -7.51 18.92 18.85
CA LEU A 269 -6.38 18.57 19.71
C LEU A 269 -6.18 17.06 19.69
N ILE A 270 -4.97 16.63 19.31
CA ILE A 270 -4.59 15.22 19.32
C ILE A 270 -3.80 14.94 20.59
N GLU A 271 -4.38 14.14 21.47
CA GLU A 271 -3.69 13.71 22.69
C GLU A 271 -2.54 12.73 22.37
N PRO A 272 -1.45 12.78 23.15
CA PRO A 272 -0.38 11.80 23.04
C PRO A 272 -0.87 10.37 23.22
N LYS A 273 -0.15 9.42 22.66
CA LYS A 273 -0.49 8.00 22.80
C LYS A 273 -0.28 7.55 24.24
N LYS A 274 -1.36 7.14 24.92
CA LYS A 274 -1.35 6.75 26.34
C LYS A 274 -0.92 5.29 26.59
N THR A 275 -0.87 4.45 25.55
CA THR A 275 -0.61 3.01 25.68
C THR A 275 0.79 2.66 25.21
N TYR A 276 1.36 1.60 25.83
CA TYR A 276 2.64 1.03 25.39
C TYR A 276 2.63 0.72 23.90
N THR A 277 3.67 1.17 23.19
CA THR A 277 3.84 0.93 21.76
C THR A 277 4.32 -0.50 21.56
N ARG A 278 3.53 -1.30 20.84
CA ARG A 278 3.99 -2.63 20.40
C ARG A 278 5.16 -2.47 19.43
N LYS A 279 5.97 -3.51 19.32
CA LYS A 279 7.09 -3.57 18.37
C LYS A 279 6.65 -3.12 16.98
N ASN A 280 7.43 -2.23 16.35
CA ASN A 280 7.21 -1.67 15.02
C ASN A 280 5.97 -0.78 14.85
N GLN A 281 5.23 -0.46 15.90
CA GLN A 281 4.17 0.55 15.85
C GLN A 281 4.76 1.95 15.92
N TYR A 282 4.01 2.89 15.40
CA TYR A 282 4.33 4.32 15.51
C TYR A 282 4.24 4.79 16.95
N SER A 283 5.13 5.71 17.34
CA SER A 283 5.13 6.36 18.66
C SER A 283 4.00 7.37 18.84
N ILE A 284 3.42 7.86 17.73
CA ILE A 284 2.36 8.85 17.68
C ILE A 284 0.96 8.22 17.76
N ASN A 285 -0.06 9.02 18.12
CA ASN A 285 -1.45 8.57 18.21
C ASN A 285 -2.12 8.53 16.84
N LEU A 286 -1.68 7.60 15.97
CA LEU A 286 -2.21 7.45 14.61
C LEU A 286 -3.73 7.29 14.58
N LYS A 287 -4.30 6.54 15.51
CA LYS A 287 -5.75 6.30 15.54
C LYS A 287 -6.53 7.62 15.61
N SER A 288 -6.12 8.53 16.47
CA SER A 288 -6.80 9.82 16.63
C SER A 288 -6.68 10.66 15.35
N TYR A 289 -5.47 10.78 14.78
CA TYR A 289 -5.28 11.47 13.51
C TYR A 289 -6.16 10.91 12.39
N LEU A 290 -6.14 9.59 12.21
CA LEU A 290 -6.89 8.92 11.16
C LEU A 290 -8.40 9.10 11.31
N ASN A 291 -8.92 9.05 12.54
CA ASN A 291 -10.34 9.25 12.81
C ASN A 291 -10.78 10.67 12.46
N HIS A 292 -10.00 11.69 12.79
CA HIS A 292 -10.34 13.07 12.44
C HIS A 292 -10.23 13.32 10.92
N ILE A 293 -9.14 12.85 10.27
CA ILE A 293 -8.93 13.03 8.83
C ILE A 293 -10.00 12.29 8.00
N LEU A 294 -10.33 11.07 8.39
CA LEU A 294 -11.30 10.23 7.67
C LEU A 294 -12.76 10.47 8.10
N GLY A 295 -12.98 11.06 9.28
CA GLY A 295 -14.30 11.27 9.86
C GLY A 295 -15.00 9.99 10.31
N VAL A 296 -14.31 8.84 10.36
CA VAL A 296 -14.83 7.53 10.78
C VAL A 296 -13.73 6.67 11.40
N ASP A 297 -14.09 5.82 12.37
CA ASP A 297 -13.15 4.88 12.99
C ASP A 297 -13.06 3.55 12.22
N LEU A 298 -12.12 3.48 11.28
CA LEU A 298 -11.86 2.27 10.48
C LEU A 298 -11.16 1.15 11.27
N THR A 299 -10.59 1.46 12.46
CA THR A 299 -9.96 0.42 13.31
C THR A 299 -11.00 -0.53 13.94
N LYS A 300 -12.29 -0.17 13.87
CA LYS A 300 -13.40 -1.06 14.25
C LYS A 300 -13.62 -2.20 13.25
N VAL A 301 -13.05 -2.10 12.05
CA VAL A 301 -13.15 -3.13 11.01
C VAL A 301 -12.10 -4.21 11.27
N ASP A 302 -12.54 -5.44 11.48
CA ASP A 302 -11.63 -6.56 11.72
C ASP A 302 -10.56 -6.65 10.64
N GLY A 303 -9.29 -6.65 11.05
CA GLY A 303 -8.11 -6.76 10.19
C GLY A 303 -7.53 -5.45 9.68
N LEU A 304 -8.21 -4.33 9.82
CA LEU A 304 -7.65 -3.01 9.53
C LEU A 304 -7.03 -2.43 10.80
N ASP A 305 -5.72 -2.32 10.82
CA ASP A 305 -4.98 -1.61 11.86
C ASP A 305 -4.61 -0.19 11.41
N GLU A 306 -4.09 0.60 12.35
CA GLU A 306 -3.70 2.00 12.11
C GLU A 306 -2.70 2.14 10.96
N ILE A 307 -1.74 1.21 10.84
CA ILE A 307 -0.70 1.24 9.80
C ILE A 307 -1.29 0.94 8.42
N SER A 308 -2.14 -0.08 8.33
CA SER A 308 -2.84 -0.43 7.09
C SER A 308 -3.73 0.73 6.62
N ILE A 309 -4.47 1.36 7.54
CA ILE A 309 -5.34 2.51 7.22
C ILE A 309 -4.51 3.70 6.76
N LEU A 310 -3.40 4.01 7.43
CA LEU A 310 -2.48 5.09 7.04
C LEU A 310 -1.90 4.85 5.64
N THR A 311 -1.45 3.62 5.36
CA THR A 311 -0.95 3.24 4.04
C THR A 311 -2.01 3.40 2.95
N ILE A 312 -3.25 2.96 3.22
CA ILE A 312 -4.35 3.11 2.26
C ILE A 312 -4.65 4.59 2.03
N LEU A 313 -4.75 5.39 3.10
CA LEU A 313 -5.01 6.82 3.04
C LEU A 313 -3.96 7.56 2.18
N ALA A 314 -2.68 7.28 2.38
CA ALA A 314 -1.60 7.91 1.62
C ALA A 314 -1.67 7.63 0.11
N ILE A 315 -2.30 6.52 -0.30
CA ILE A 315 -2.45 6.13 -1.71
C ILE A 315 -3.78 6.61 -2.31
N THR A 316 -4.87 6.58 -1.54
CA THR A 316 -6.21 6.89 -2.05
C THR A 316 -6.61 8.35 -1.86
N GLY A 317 -6.04 9.01 -0.85
CA GLY A 317 -6.58 10.25 -0.32
C GLY A 317 -7.91 10.01 0.42
N VAL A 318 -8.58 11.10 0.78
CA VAL A 318 -9.88 11.09 1.50
C VAL A 318 -11.08 11.15 0.56
N ASP A 319 -10.92 11.65 -0.67
CA ASP A 319 -12.01 11.82 -1.61
C ASP A 319 -12.32 10.52 -2.36
N MET A 320 -13.39 9.85 -1.94
CA MET A 320 -13.88 8.63 -2.58
C MET A 320 -14.76 8.89 -3.82
N ASN A 321 -15.14 10.13 -4.13
CA ASN A 321 -15.95 10.46 -5.31
C ASN A 321 -15.20 10.24 -6.62
N LYS A 322 -13.87 10.20 -6.58
CA LYS A 322 -13.02 9.80 -7.71
C LYS A 322 -13.38 8.42 -8.28
N TRP A 323 -13.96 7.55 -7.47
CA TRP A 323 -14.51 6.28 -7.90
C TRP A 323 -16.04 6.33 -7.78
N PRO A 324 -16.79 6.28 -8.89
CA PRO A 324 -18.25 6.38 -8.85
C PRO A 324 -18.93 5.37 -7.93
N THR A 325 -18.39 4.14 -7.89
CA THR A 325 -18.90 3.05 -7.03
C THR A 325 -17.77 2.29 -6.35
N ALA A 326 -18.12 1.52 -5.31
CA ALA A 326 -17.18 0.61 -4.65
C ALA A 326 -16.58 -0.42 -5.62
N ASP A 327 -17.31 -0.83 -6.67
CA ASP A 327 -16.81 -1.76 -7.69
C ASP A 327 -15.72 -1.12 -8.56
N HIS A 328 -15.81 0.16 -8.89
CA HIS A 328 -14.72 0.90 -9.54
C HIS A 328 -13.48 0.98 -8.64
N PHE A 329 -13.66 1.26 -7.36
CA PHE A 329 -12.57 1.31 -6.39
C PHE A 329 -11.85 -0.04 -6.27
N VAL A 330 -12.57 -1.15 -6.07
CA VAL A 330 -11.94 -2.48 -5.98
C VAL A 330 -11.36 -2.97 -7.30
N SER A 331 -11.90 -2.49 -8.45
CA SER A 331 -11.31 -2.75 -9.76
C SER A 331 -9.98 -2.02 -9.93
N TRP A 332 -9.90 -0.77 -9.49
CA TRP A 332 -8.68 0.01 -9.47
C TRP A 332 -7.61 -0.63 -8.57
N LEU A 333 -7.99 -1.12 -7.38
CA LEU A 333 -7.13 -1.91 -6.50
C LEU A 333 -6.75 -3.30 -7.05
N ASN A 334 -7.22 -3.67 -8.23
CA ASN A 334 -7.02 -5.00 -8.82
C ASN A 334 -7.49 -6.17 -7.91
N LEU A 335 -8.49 -5.92 -7.08
CA LEU A 335 -9.13 -6.91 -6.21
C LEU A 335 -10.37 -7.57 -6.83
N SER A 336 -10.87 -7.05 -7.96
CA SER A 336 -11.97 -7.64 -8.72
C SER A 336 -11.50 -8.81 -9.59
N PRO A 337 -12.30 -9.89 -9.71
CA PRO A 337 -12.05 -10.93 -10.69
C PRO A 337 -12.29 -10.38 -12.11
N ARG A 338 -11.39 -10.69 -13.05
CA ARG A 338 -11.54 -10.32 -14.47
C ARG A 338 -11.49 -11.61 -15.30
N PRO A 339 -12.64 -12.19 -15.63
CA PRO A 339 -12.67 -13.32 -16.54
C PRO A 339 -12.30 -12.88 -17.95
N LYS A 340 -11.48 -13.67 -18.64
CA LYS A 340 -11.34 -13.57 -20.10
C LYS A 340 -12.49 -14.35 -20.73
N ILE A 341 -13.30 -13.65 -21.52
CA ILE A 341 -14.45 -14.23 -22.21
C ILE A 341 -14.23 -14.06 -23.71
N THR A 342 -14.39 -15.14 -24.48
CA THR A 342 -14.34 -15.15 -25.94
C THR A 342 -15.53 -15.96 -26.43
N GLY A 343 -16.34 -15.39 -27.34
CA GLY A 343 -17.54 -16.05 -27.87
C GLY A 343 -18.52 -16.53 -26.77
N GLY A 344 -18.69 -15.74 -25.69
CA GLY A 344 -19.53 -16.08 -24.54
C GLY A 344 -18.94 -17.13 -23.58
N LYS A 345 -17.81 -17.77 -23.93
CA LYS A 345 -17.15 -18.77 -23.10
C LYS A 345 -16.00 -18.17 -22.31
N ARG A 346 -15.91 -18.54 -21.00
CA ARG A 346 -14.82 -18.13 -20.12
C ARG A 346 -13.58 -18.97 -20.39
N ILE A 347 -12.53 -18.35 -20.96
CA ILE A 347 -11.27 -19.02 -21.34
C ILE A 347 -10.15 -18.86 -20.28
N GLY A 348 -10.39 -18.06 -19.23
CA GLY A 348 -9.38 -17.86 -18.19
C GLY A 348 -9.60 -16.59 -17.36
N HIS A 349 -8.53 -16.11 -16.74
CA HIS A 349 -8.49 -14.88 -16.00
C HIS A 349 -7.33 -13.99 -16.46
N ASP A 350 -7.57 -12.69 -16.51
CA ASP A 350 -6.50 -11.72 -16.68
C ASP A 350 -5.65 -11.68 -15.40
N LYS A 351 -4.36 -12.00 -15.54
CA LYS A 351 -3.38 -11.95 -14.45
C LYS A 351 -2.72 -10.56 -14.48
N ARG A 352 -3.08 -9.71 -13.54
CA ARG A 352 -2.38 -8.43 -13.35
C ARG A 352 -1.57 -8.48 -12.06
N PHE A 353 -0.30 -8.14 -12.19
CA PHE A 353 0.53 -7.83 -11.04
C PHE A 353 0.28 -6.36 -10.67
N THR A 354 0.23 -6.08 -9.37
CA THR A 354 0.13 -4.72 -8.87
C THR A 354 1.10 -4.54 -7.70
N ASN A 355 1.86 -3.47 -7.74
CA ASN A 355 2.72 -3.01 -6.65
C ASN A 355 2.01 -1.93 -5.81
N ASN A 356 0.68 -1.77 -5.96
CA ASN A 356 -0.06 -0.77 -5.21
C ASN A 356 -0.06 -1.12 -3.71
N PRO A 357 0.53 -0.26 -2.84
CA PRO A 357 0.63 -0.51 -1.40
C PRO A 357 -0.74 -0.65 -0.72
N ALA A 358 -1.77 0.10 -1.16
CA ALA A 358 -3.12 -0.03 -0.63
C ALA A 358 -3.71 -1.42 -0.92
N THR A 359 -3.46 -1.98 -2.12
CA THR A 359 -3.87 -3.35 -2.44
C THR A 359 -3.18 -4.36 -1.53
N GLN A 360 -1.89 -4.16 -1.26
CA GLN A 360 -1.13 -5.05 -0.38
C GLN A 360 -1.63 -4.93 1.07
N ALA A 361 -1.93 -3.72 1.56
CA ALA A 361 -2.50 -3.51 2.89
C ALA A 361 -3.83 -4.28 3.07
N PHE A 362 -4.76 -4.18 2.10
CA PHE A 362 -6.00 -4.97 2.14
C PHE A 362 -5.76 -6.48 2.08
N ARG A 363 -4.75 -6.95 1.36
CA ARG A 363 -4.42 -8.38 1.30
C ARG A 363 -3.83 -8.88 2.61
N MET A 364 -2.96 -8.11 3.25
CA MET A 364 -2.40 -8.44 4.56
C MET A 364 -3.49 -8.46 5.64
N ALA A 365 -4.38 -7.45 5.65
CA ALA A 365 -5.56 -7.43 6.49
C ALA A 365 -6.46 -8.66 6.28
N ALA A 366 -6.66 -9.07 5.04
CA ALA A 366 -7.44 -10.27 4.71
C ALA A 366 -6.73 -11.56 5.15
N GLN A 367 -5.41 -11.61 5.10
CA GLN A 367 -4.64 -12.77 5.53
C GLN A 367 -4.75 -13.00 7.04
N SER A 368 -4.81 -11.95 7.85
CA SER A 368 -4.97 -12.06 9.30
C SER A 368 -6.33 -12.65 9.73
N MET A 369 -7.32 -12.70 8.80
CA MET A 369 -8.66 -13.21 9.08
C MET A 369 -8.73 -14.73 9.35
N TRP A 370 -7.68 -15.49 9.08
CA TRP A 370 -7.69 -16.94 9.32
C TRP A 370 -7.89 -17.29 10.81
N GLN A 371 -7.37 -16.48 11.73
CA GLN A 371 -7.54 -16.61 13.19
C GLN A 371 -8.73 -15.84 13.75
N ASN A 372 -9.32 -14.93 12.97
CA ASN A 372 -10.42 -14.09 13.45
C ASN A 372 -11.67 -14.93 13.73
N LYS A 373 -12.28 -14.76 14.92
CA LYS A 373 -13.50 -15.46 15.34
C LYS A 373 -14.78 -14.78 14.84
N GLY A 374 -14.69 -13.58 14.27
CA GLY A 374 -15.82 -12.80 13.76
C GLY A 374 -16.32 -13.27 12.39
N PRO A 375 -17.36 -12.61 11.86
CA PRO A 375 -18.02 -12.97 10.60
C PRO A 375 -17.08 -13.01 9.39
N LEU A 376 -16.09 -12.12 9.32
CA LEU A 376 -15.10 -12.09 8.25
C LEU A 376 -14.15 -13.29 8.33
N GLY A 377 -13.77 -13.72 9.54
CA GLY A 377 -12.96 -14.92 9.74
C GLY A 377 -13.72 -16.21 9.35
N HIS A 378 -15.01 -16.30 9.71
CA HIS A 378 -15.86 -17.42 9.25
C HIS A 378 -15.96 -17.46 7.73
N LEU A 379 -16.16 -16.31 7.09
CA LEU A 379 -16.20 -16.19 5.63
C LEU A 379 -14.86 -16.62 5.01
N TYR A 380 -13.73 -16.19 5.59
CA TYR A 380 -12.39 -16.56 5.13
C TYR A 380 -12.20 -18.06 5.16
N ARG A 381 -12.42 -18.73 6.32
CA ARG A 381 -12.24 -20.17 6.48
C ARG A 381 -13.10 -20.97 5.52
N ARG A 382 -14.37 -20.57 5.34
CA ARG A 382 -15.27 -21.19 4.36
C ARG A 382 -14.75 -21.10 2.92
N LEU A 383 -14.33 -19.89 2.50
CA LEU A 383 -13.82 -19.68 1.15
C LEU A 383 -12.47 -20.40 0.94
N SER A 384 -11.65 -20.46 1.99
CA SER A 384 -10.36 -21.15 1.95
C SER A 384 -10.54 -22.66 1.76
N ALA A 385 -11.50 -23.28 2.49
CA ALA A 385 -11.83 -24.70 2.33
C ALA A 385 -12.37 -25.03 0.94
N GLN A 386 -13.17 -24.13 0.33
CA GLN A 386 -13.80 -24.37 -0.98
C GLN A 386 -12.90 -24.05 -2.18
N LYS A 387 -12.06 -23.02 -2.08
CA LYS A 387 -11.37 -22.43 -3.25
C LYS A 387 -9.86 -22.22 -3.03
N GLY A 388 -9.35 -22.59 -1.85
CA GLY A 388 -7.97 -22.38 -1.44
C GLY A 388 -7.70 -20.97 -0.86
N SER A 389 -6.67 -20.88 -0.04
CA SER A 389 -6.31 -19.66 0.73
C SER A 389 -6.05 -18.41 -0.14
N LYS A 390 -5.34 -18.57 -1.27
CA LYS A 390 -5.03 -17.47 -2.20
C LYS A 390 -6.29 -16.76 -2.74
N LYS A 391 -7.34 -17.55 -3.07
CA LYS A 391 -8.63 -17.00 -3.55
C LYS A 391 -9.44 -16.42 -2.40
N ALA A 392 -9.39 -17.03 -1.21
CA ALA A 392 -10.03 -16.51 -0.01
C ALA A 392 -9.46 -15.15 0.39
N ILE A 393 -8.13 -15.01 0.45
CA ILE A 393 -7.47 -13.71 0.72
C ILE A 393 -7.97 -12.63 -0.25
N LYS A 394 -7.98 -12.89 -1.56
CA LYS A 394 -8.43 -11.90 -2.54
C LYS A 394 -9.91 -11.51 -2.36
N ALA A 395 -10.76 -12.48 -2.05
CA ALA A 395 -12.19 -12.23 -1.83
C ALA A 395 -12.46 -11.41 -0.55
N ILE A 396 -11.74 -11.70 0.53
CA ILE A 396 -11.85 -10.94 1.78
C ILE A 396 -11.24 -9.54 1.61
N ALA A 397 -10.07 -9.41 0.95
CA ALA A 397 -9.47 -8.12 0.64
C ALA A 397 -10.43 -7.20 -0.16
N ARG A 398 -11.13 -7.77 -1.17
CA ARG A 398 -12.20 -7.07 -1.87
C ARG A 398 -13.30 -6.59 -0.92
N LYS A 399 -13.75 -7.46 0.00
CA LYS A 399 -14.81 -7.11 0.94
C LYS A 399 -14.38 -6.01 1.90
N LEU A 400 -13.15 -6.07 2.42
CA LEU A 400 -12.57 -5.02 3.25
C LEU A 400 -12.47 -3.69 2.50
N ALA A 401 -12.05 -3.70 1.23
CA ALA A 401 -11.99 -2.51 0.40
C ALA A 401 -13.38 -1.90 0.14
N VAL A 402 -14.42 -2.71 -0.07
CA VAL A 402 -15.81 -2.23 -0.19
C VAL A 402 -16.28 -1.59 1.12
N ILE A 403 -15.98 -2.20 2.27
CA ILE A 403 -16.31 -1.63 3.59
C ILE A 403 -15.61 -0.29 3.77
N PHE A 404 -14.29 -0.24 3.54
CA PHE A 404 -13.49 0.99 3.59
C PHE A 404 -14.11 2.11 2.74
N TYR A 405 -14.37 1.82 1.46
CA TYR A 405 -14.96 2.79 0.53
C TYR A 405 -16.28 3.36 1.05
N ASN A 406 -17.20 2.49 1.48
CA ASN A 406 -18.52 2.93 1.94
C ASN A 406 -18.44 3.73 3.23
N MET A 407 -17.60 3.31 4.20
CA MET A 407 -17.43 4.04 5.44
C MET A 407 -16.85 5.44 5.21
N VAL A 408 -15.79 5.55 4.40
CA VAL A 408 -15.14 6.84 4.12
C VAL A 408 -16.04 7.75 3.29
N LYS A 409 -16.71 7.22 2.26
CA LYS A 409 -17.60 7.99 1.38
C LYS A 409 -18.83 8.53 2.11
N ASN A 410 -19.48 7.68 2.91
CA ASN A 410 -20.75 8.00 3.55
C ASN A 410 -20.59 8.51 4.99
N LYS A 411 -19.35 8.58 5.50
CA LYS A 411 -19.05 8.92 6.90
C LYS A 411 -19.86 8.07 7.90
N SER A 412 -20.04 6.79 7.57
CA SER A 412 -20.86 5.86 8.35
C SER A 412 -20.02 4.93 9.20
N GLU A 413 -20.48 4.63 10.41
CA GLU A 413 -19.84 3.67 11.32
C GLU A 413 -19.93 2.23 10.78
N TYR A 414 -18.97 1.39 11.24
CA TYR A 414 -18.94 -0.02 10.85
C TYR A 414 -20.08 -0.82 11.48
N ASP A 415 -20.98 -1.32 10.67
CA ASP A 415 -22.07 -2.20 11.09
C ASP A 415 -21.69 -3.69 10.93
N LYS A 416 -21.43 -4.33 12.07
CA LYS A 416 -21.16 -5.78 12.14
C LYS A 416 -22.42 -6.63 12.01
N THR A 417 -23.58 -6.09 12.33
CA THR A 417 -24.85 -6.82 12.44
C THR A 417 -25.26 -7.44 11.11
N ARG A 418 -25.09 -6.69 10.02
CA ARG A 418 -25.41 -7.16 8.66
C ARG A 418 -24.58 -8.35 8.22
N LEU A 419 -23.32 -8.39 8.65
CA LEU A 419 -22.42 -9.52 8.37
C LEU A 419 -22.75 -10.73 9.23
N GLN A 420 -23.12 -10.52 10.50
CA GLN A 420 -23.56 -11.56 11.42
C GLN A 420 -24.84 -12.22 10.94
N GLN A 421 -25.85 -11.44 10.55
CA GLN A 421 -27.11 -11.97 9.98
C GLN A 421 -26.88 -12.83 8.73
N ASN A 422 -26.00 -12.40 7.84
CA ASN A 422 -25.65 -13.20 6.67
C ASN A 422 -24.94 -14.51 7.03
N THR A 423 -24.09 -14.51 8.06
CA THR A 423 -23.43 -15.71 8.56
C THR A 423 -24.44 -16.67 9.18
N HIS A 424 -25.33 -16.15 10.02
CA HIS A 424 -26.40 -16.94 10.65
C HIS A 424 -27.36 -17.57 9.62
N ARG A 425 -27.84 -16.79 8.64
CA ARG A 425 -28.67 -17.31 7.53
C ARG A 425 -27.97 -18.43 6.75
N GLN A 426 -26.65 -18.33 6.54
CA GLN A 426 -25.90 -19.37 5.84
C GLN A 426 -25.71 -20.62 6.70
N GLU A 427 -25.53 -20.46 7.99
CA GLU A 427 -25.46 -21.57 8.94
C GLU A 427 -26.78 -22.34 9.01
N GLN A 428 -27.88 -21.62 9.09
CA GLN A 428 -29.23 -22.23 9.00
C GLN A 428 -29.44 -23.00 7.70
N ARG A 429 -29.03 -22.44 6.55
CA ARG A 429 -29.08 -23.14 5.26
C ARG A 429 -28.21 -24.41 5.24
N ARG A 430 -27.05 -24.38 5.89
CA ARG A 430 -26.16 -25.54 6.00
C ARG A 430 -26.80 -26.64 6.87
N ILE A 431 -27.36 -26.26 8.01
CA ILE A 431 -28.10 -27.20 8.90
C ILE A 431 -29.29 -27.82 8.15
N ALA A 432 -30.08 -27.00 7.45
CA ALA A 432 -31.20 -27.50 6.65
C ALA A 432 -30.75 -28.50 5.56
N ARG A 433 -29.62 -28.24 4.89
CA ARG A 433 -29.03 -29.15 3.92
C ARG A 433 -28.58 -30.47 4.56
N LEU A 434 -27.88 -30.39 5.70
CA LEU A 434 -27.43 -31.58 6.44
C LEU A 434 -28.64 -32.44 6.91
N ARG A 435 -29.70 -31.80 7.41
CA ARG A 435 -30.96 -32.51 7.75
C ARG A 435 -31.56 -33.20 6.57
N LYS A 436 -31.61 -32.57 5.40
CA LYS A 436 -32.12 -33.14 4.16
C LYS A 436 -31.25 -34.31 3.68
N GLU A 437 -29.93 -34.20 3.85
CA GLU A 437 -28.98 -35.25 3.44
C GLU A 437 -29.04 -36.46 4.39
N ALA A 438 -29.11 -36.23 5.71
CA ALA A 438 -29.32 -37.28 6.70
C ALA A 438 -30.64 -38.04 6.49
N ALA A 439 -31.71 -37.33 6.20
CA ALA A 439 -33.04 -37.94 5.93
C ALA A 439 -33.03 -38.89 4.72
N LYS A 440 -32.19 -38.64 3.69
CA LYS A 440 -32.03 -39.55 2.54
C LYS A 440 -31.45 -40.93 2.92
N TYR A 441 -30.68 -40.99 4.01
CA TYR A 441 -30.07 -42.18 4.53
C TYR A 441 -30.80 -42.76 5.74
N GLY A 442 -32.01 -42.24 6.07
CA GLY A 442 -32.83 -42.72 7.20
C GLY A 442 -32.40 -42.16 8.56
N PHE A 443 -31.50 -41.18 8.62
CA PHE A 443 -31.03 -40.57 9.88
C PHE A 443 -31.77 -39.25 10.19
N LYS A 444 -32.05 -39.03 11.48
CA LYS A 444 -32.61 -37.78 12.00
C LYS A 444 -31.52 -37.02 12.73
N LEU A 445 -31.24 -35.79 12.31
CA LEU A 445 -30.31 -34.90 13.01
C LEU A 445 -31.01 -34.13 14.11
N GLU A 446 -30.56 -34.32 15.35
CA GLU A 446 -31.04 -33.61 16.55
C GLU A 446 -29.97 -32.63 17.06
N ASN A 447 -30.42 -31.56 17.70
CA ASN A 447 -29.47 -30.61 18.36
C ASN A 447 -28.97 -31.25 19.66
N LEU A 448 -27.66 -31.47 19.78
CA LEU A 448 -27.03 -32.02 20.99
C LEU A 448 -26.89 -31.00 22.11
N ILE A 449 -27.16 -29.71 21.84
CA ILE A 449 -27.06 -28.62 22.82
C ILE A 449 -28.40 -27.88 22.79
N ALA A 450 -29.13 -27.96 23.88
CA ALA A 450 -30.26 -27.11 24.16
C ALA A 450 -29.81 -25.75 24.71
#